data_905ec3be9828119164909a0291badf67
#
_entry.id   905ec3be9828119164909a0291badf67
#
_cell.length_a   1.000
_cell.length_b   1.000
_cell.length_c   1.000
_cell.angle_alpha   90.00
_cell.angle_beta   90.00
_cell.angle_gamma   90.00
#
_symmetry.space_group_name_H-M   'P 1'
#
loop_
_entity.id
_entity.type
_entity.pdbx_description
1 polymer ?
#
loop_
_entity_poly.entity_id
_entity_poly.type
_entity_poly.pdbx_seq_one_letter_code
_entity_poly.pdbx_strand_id
1 'polypeptide(L)'
;MDELIDNAPCGFMTLTKEGKILSINKTLLNLLQYPSSELLIGKHFNVALSTSAQIFIQLYLFPLIKAKHYVEEIYLSLLTENGEEIPILLNASLQKNNEVICVIVPMRNRNALEDELINARKTAEAAYHEKEKALLELEVVLKSLEGKQQELLEANQINAKFKLDTERELQLAKTIQETALTKNIVNDNIKILAYYHASKSLSGDIYGFYQIASQKYGIILLDVMGHGISSALITMSLQSLFQKLISQGVAPEMVMGELDQYLHELFKDNQNAWHYCTAIYLTIDTRTKTVEYINAGHPPAILQEENGTQREFLATSPPLGTFENISFTSRTLHYTRGTRILLYTDGVSEAFELNSLSSLLQESLCSPLAKTKDYIQKALENKESNYIKYNNDDQCFILIEMN
;
A
#
# COMPACT_ATOMS: atom_id res chain seq x y z
N MET A 1 -50.90 17.42 -73.57
CA MET A 1 -50.59 18.03 -72.25
C MET A 1 -49.64 19.17 -72.52
N ASP A 2 -49.80 20.28 -71.80
CA ASP A 2 -48.88 21.41 -71.96
C ASP A 2 -47.44 20.99 -71.62
N GLU A 3 -46.44 21.42 -72.36
CA GLU A 3 -45.04 20.97 -72.19
C GLU A 3 -44.51 21.25 -70.77
N LEU A 4 -45.02 22.31 -70.12
CA LEU A 4 -44.69 22.63 -68.69
C LEU A 4 -45.25 21.62 -67.73
N ILE A 5 -46.44 21.05 -67.95
CA ILE A 5 -47.06 20.06 -67.09
C ILE A 5 -46.43 18.67 -67.30
N ASP A 6 -46.02 18.41 -68.57
CA ASP A 6 -45.44 17.13 -68.95
C ASP A 6 -44.09 16.84 -68.22
N ASN A 7 -43.34 17.88 -67.95
CA ASN A 7 -42.04 17.80 -67.25
C ASN A 7 -42.09 18.30 -65.77
N ALA A 8 -43.27 18.49 -65.20
CA ALA A 8 -43.39 18.90 -63.78
C ALA A 8 -42.78 17.90 -62.86
N PRO A 9 -42.14 18.32 -61.74
CA PRO A 9 -41.43 17.40 -60.76
C PRO A 9 -42.42 16.54 -59.97
N CYS A 10 -43.68 16.61 -60.17
CA CYS A 10 -44.74 15.79 -59.57
C CYS A 10 -45.53 15.03 -60.64
N GLY A 11 -46.17 13.95 -60.25
CA GLY A 11 -47.09 13.24 -61.11
C GLY A 11 -48.31 14.08 -61.34
N PHE A 12 -48.78 14.15 -62.65
CA PHE A 12 -49.94 14.85 -63.00
C PHE A 12 -50.82 13.97 -63.87
N MET A 13 -52.13 13.94 -63.56
CA MET A 13 -53.08 13.12 -64.26
C MET A 13 -54.47 13.81 -64.33
N THR A 14 -55.19 13.66 -65.44
CA THR A 14 -56.61 14.05 -65.54
C THR A 14 -57.49 12.82 -65.71
N LEU A 15 -58.62 12.83 -65.02
CA LEU A 15 -59.61 11.74 -65.03
C LEU A 15 -60.97 12.25 -65.46
N THR A 16 -61.80 11.38 -66.02
CA THR A 16 -63.22 11.62 -66.10
C THR A 16 -63.93 11.54 -64.76
N LYS A 17 -65.18 12.01 -64.63
CA LYS A 17 -65.96 11.82 -63.37
C LYS A 17 -66.13 10.35 -62.94
N GLU A 18 -66.02 9.44 -63.88
CA GLU A 18 -66.12 7.97 -63.70
C GLU A 18 -64.75 7.37 -63.41
N GLY A 19 -63.67 8.18 -63.33
CA GLY A 19 -62.31 7.71 -62.96
C GLY A 19 -61.52 7.15 -64.15
N LYS A 20 -61.87 7.39 -65.39
CA LYS A 20 -61.07 7.01 -66.57
C LYS A 20 -59.96 8.03 -66.79
N ILE A 21 -58.76 7.56 -67.07
CA ILE A 21 -57.57 8.40 -67.33
C ILE A 21 -57.73 9.08 -68.71
N LEU A 22 -57.72 10.41 -68.71
CA LEU A 22 -57.72 11.21 -69.90
C LEU A 22 -56.34 11.62 -70.36
N SER A 23 -55.45 11.96 -69.39
CA SER A 23 -54.09 12.31 -69.69
C SER A 23 -53.22 12.01 -68.48
N ILE A 24 -51.96 11.81 -68.75
CA ILE A 24 -50.93 11.55 -67.75
C ILE A 24 -49.59 12.18 -68.16
N ASN A 25 -48.86 12.82 -67.25
CA ASN A 25 -47.55 13.42 -67.57
C ASN A 25 -46.42 12.39 -67.53
N LYS A 26 -45.29 12.76 -68.13
CA LYS A 26 -44.09 11.88 -68.17
C LYS A 26 -43.57 11.51 -66.78
N THR A 27 -43.60 12.43 -65.81
CA THR A 27 -43.19 12.18 -64.46
C THR A 27 -43.99 11.05 -63.78
N LEU A 28 -45.34 11.07 -63.94
CA LEU A 28 -46.18 10.02 -63.37
C LEU A 28 -46.05 8.71 -64.16
N LEU A 29 -45.89 8.78 -65.48
CA LEU A 29 -45.65 7.62 -66.31
C LEU A 29 -44.37 6.88 -65.91
N ASN A 30 -43.32 7.64 -65.75
CA ASN A 30 -42.02 7.12 -65.25
C ASN A 30 -42.11 6.54 -63.81
N LEU A 31 -42.86 7.22 -62.94
CA LEU A 31 -43.10 6.75 -61.57
C LEU A 31 -43.83 5.41 -61.57
N LEU A 32 -44.84 5.25 -62.45
CA LEU A 32 -45.58 4.00 -62.57
C LEU A 32 -44.86 2.92 -63.40
N GLN A 33 -43.74 3.26 -64.03
CA GLN A 33 -42.92 2.38 -64.87
C GLN A 33 -43.66 1.85 -66.14
N TYR A 34 -44.62 2.60 -66.63
CA TYR A 34 -45.29 2.22 -67.89
C TYR A 34 -44.51 2.75 -69.09
N PRO A 35 -44.32 1.92 -70.14
CA PRO A 35 -43.48 2.29 -71.29
C PRO A 35 -44.19 3.32 -72.21
N SER A 36 -45.52 3.43 -72.16
CA SER A 36 -46.29 4.40 -72.98
C SER A 36 -47.60 4.81 -72.28
N SER A 37 -47.98 6.08 -72.42
CA SER A 37 -49.23 6.62 -71.89
C SER A 37 -50.46 5.96 -72.54
N GLU A 38 -50.34 5.45 -73.76
CA GLU A 38 -51.40 4.76 -74.48
C GLU A 38 -51.92 3.53 -73.73
N LEU A 39 -51.08 2.90 -72.92
CA LEU A 39 -51.46 1.71 -72.11
C LEU A 39 -52.41 2.09 -70.96
N LEU A 40 -52.42 3.34 -70.54
CA LEU A 40 -53.19 3.85 -69.40
C LEU A 40 -54.38 4.73 -69.81
N ILE A 41 -54.28 5.52 -70.91
CA ILE A 41 -55.32 6.40 -71.38
C ILE A 41 -56.58 5.58 -71.71
N GLY A 42 -57.75 6.08 -71.29
CA GLY A 42 -59.05 5.42 -71.46
C GLY A 42 -59.33 4.30 -70.43
N LYS A 43 -58.32 3.78 -69.70
CA LYS A 43 -58.56 2.81 -68.65
C LYS A 43 -58.97 3.52 -67.36
N HIS A 44 -59.63 2.76 -66.47
CA HIS A 44 -59.98 3.26 -65.16
C HIS A 44 -58.71 3.36 -64.27
N PHE A 45 -58.59 4.41 -63.45
CA PHE A 45 -57.43 4.68 -62.58
C PHE A 45 -57.09 3.49 -61.60
N ASN A 46 -58.07 2.64 -61.33
CA ASN A 46 -57.89 1.44 -60.56
C ASN A 46 -56.76 0.53 -61.08
N VAL A 47 -56.36 0.62 -62.32
CA VAL A 47 -55.30 -0.14 -62.95
C VAL A 47 -53.91 0.13 -62.28
N ALA A 48 -53.80 1.37 -61.80
CA ALA A 48 -52.57 1.83 -61.14
C ALA A 48 -52.72 1.89 -59.60
N LEU A 49 -53.64 1.15 -59.00
CA LEU A 49 -53.91 1.17 -57.54
C LEU A 49 -53.86 -0.21 -56.93
N SER A 50 -53.36 -0.30 -55.74
CA SER A 50 -53.47 -1.51 -54.90
C SER A 50 -54.95 -1.78 -54.55
N THR A 51 -55.31 -3.03 -54.23
CA THR A 51 -56.69 -3.40 -53.93
C THR A 51 -57.28 -2.55 -52.77
N SER A 52 -56.48 -2.25 -51.75
CA SER A 52 -56.90 -1.37 -50.64
C SER A 52 -57.18 0.08 -51.12
N ALA A 53 -56.29 0.61 -51.97
CA ALA A 53 -56.44 1.95 -52.53
C ALA A 53 -57.65 2.08 -53.46
N GLN A 54 -57.99 1.04 -54.26
CA GLN A 54 -59.19 1.00 -55.08
C GLN A 54 -60.47 1.19 -54.26
N ILE A 55 -60.57 0.44 -53.13
CA ILE A 55 -61.70 0.54 -52.21
C ILE A 55 -61.81 1.96 -51.63
N PHE A 56 -60.70 2.49 -51.20
CA PHE A 56 -60.62 3.80 -50.58
C PHE A 56 -61.00 4.90 -51.57
N ILE A 57 -60.57 4.86 -52.83
CA ILE A 57 -60.88 5.84 -53.85
C ILE A 57 -62.34 5.80 -54.19
N GLN A 58 -62.99 4.64 -54.36
CA GLN A 58 -64.41 4.48 -54.61
C GLN A 58 -65.28 4.99 -53.47
N LEU A 59 -64.96 4.68 -52.25
CA LEU A 59 -65.74 5.01 -51.07
C LEU A 59 -65.55 6.44 -50.58
N TYR A 60 -64.34 6.99 -50.74
CA TYR A 60 -63.97 8.31 -50.18
C TYR A 60 -63.61 9.36 -51.23
N LEU A 61 -62.64 9.08 -52.08
CA LEU A 61 -62.12 10.12 -52.99
C LEU A 61 -63.18 10.66 -53.93
N PHE A 62 -63.84 9.83 -54.71
CA PHE A 62 -64.84 10.26 -55.66
C PHE A 62 -66.07 10.90 -55.02
N PRO A 63 -66.69 10.39 -53.95
CA PRO A 63 -67.77 11.10 -53.24
C PRO A 63 -67.35 12.47 -52.70
N LEU A 64 -66.10 12.57 -52.13
CA LEU A 64 -65.56 13.83 -51.58
C LEU A 64 -65.38 14.90 -52.73
N ILE A 65 -64.79 14.49 -53.84
CA ILE A 65 -64.59 15.37 -54.99
C ILE A 65 -65.92 15.87 -55.54
N LYS A 66 -66.94 15.03 -55.59
CA LYS A 66 -68.29 15.42 -56.01
C LYS A 66 -68.94 16.39 -55.01
N ALA A 67 -68.68 16.25 -53.73
CA ALA A 67 -69.28 17.08 -52.67
C ALA A 67 -68.54 18.41 -52.50
N LYS A 68 -67.21 18.37 -52.44
CA LYS A 68 -66.34 19.51 -52.03
C LYS A 68 -65.62 20.17 -53.20
N HIS A 69 -65.65 19.56 -54.41
CA HIS A 69 -64.93 19.97 -55.62
C HIS A 69 -63.42 19.87 -55.55
N TYR A 70 -62.80 19.62 -54.36
CA TYR A 70 -61.38 19.37 -54.20
C TYR A 70 -61.14 18.43 -53.02
N VAL A 71 -59.98 17.73 -53.02
CA VAL A 71 -59.46 16.88 -51.95
C VAL A 71 -57.96 17.06 -51.91
N GLU A 72 -57.45 17.25 -50.70
CA GLU A 72 -56.02 17.46 -50.42
C GLU A 72 -55.50 16.39 -49.44
N GLU A 73 -54.20 16.09 -49.55
CA GLU A 73 -53.44 15.27 -48.66
C GLU A 73 -53.95 13.83 -48.46
N ILE A 74 -54.42 13.22 -49.57
CA ILE A 74 -54.81 11.81 -49.53
C ILE A 74 -53.61 10.91 -49.67
N TYR A 75 -53.37 10.13 -48.66
CA TYR A 75 -52.31 9.11 -48.64
C TYR A 75 -52.84 7.81 -49.23
N LEU A 76 -52.14 7.28 -50.23
CA LEU A 76 -52.46 5.98 -50.83
C LEU A 76 -51.23 5.40 -51.53
N SER A 77 -51.28 4.11 -51.89
CA SER A 77 -50.25 3.50 -52.71
C SER A 77 -50.64 3.29 -54.12
N LEU A 78 -49.80 3.74 -55.06
CA LEU A 78 -49.86 3.39 -56.46
C LEU A 78 -49.14 2.08 -56.72
N LEU A 79 -49.61 1.31 -57.73
CA LEU A 79 -48.96 0.11 -58.22
C LEU A 79 -48.24 0.44 -59.54
N THR A 80 -46.98 0.11 -59.63
CA THR A 80 -46.21 0.13 -60.88
C THR A 80 -46.66 -1.01 -61.80
N GLU A 81 -46.27 -0.98 -63.08
CA GLU A 81 -46.49 -2.08 -64.01
C GLU A 81 -45.96 -3.41 -63.51
N ASN A 82 -44.84 -3.38 -62.78
CA ASN A 82 -44.16 -4.55 -62.16
C ASN A 82 -44.77 -5.00 -60.81
N GLY A 83 -45.81 -4.33 -60.32
CA GLY A 83 -46.48 -4.67 -59.06
C GLY A 83 -45.86 -4.07 -57.83
N GLU A 84 -44.85 -3.18 -57.91
CA GLU A 84 -44.25 -2.46 -56.79
C GLU A 84 -45.21 -1.38 -56.26
N GLU A 85 -45.42 -1.35 -54.95
CA GLU A 85 -46.21 -0.29 -54.31
C GLU A 85 -45.40 0.96 -54.06
N ILE A 86 -45.90 2.12 -54.50
CA ILE A 86 -45.29 3.40 -54.25
C ILE A 86 -46.24 4.24 -53.40
N PRO A 87 -45.86 4.54 -52.11
CA PRO A 87 -46.69 5.48 -51.34
C PRO A 87 -46.62 6.87 -51.88
N ILE A 88 -47.80 7.46 -52.00
CA ILE A 88 -47.98 8.82 -52.60
C ILE A 88 -48.91 9.69 -51.77
N LEU A 89 -48.75 10.98 -51.92
CA LEU A 89 -49.70 11.99 -51.51
C LEU A 89 -50.44 12.45 -52.75
N LEU A 90 -51.75 12.34 -52.74
CA LEU A 90 -52.67 12.74 -53.85
C LEU A 90 -53.45 13.95 -53.42
N ASN A 91 -53.42 14.99 -54.27
CA ASN A 91 -54.37 16.11 -54.26
C ASN A 91 -55.20 16.06 -55.56
N ALA A 92 -56.52 16.29 -55.48
CA ALA A 92 -57.38 16.22 -56.61
C ALA A 92 -58.42 17.35 -56.59
N SER A 93 -58.76 17.91 -57.78
CA SER A 93 -59.78 18.94 -57.92
C SER A 93 -60.64 18.69 -59.13
N LEU A 94 -61.96 18.98 -59.01
CA LEU A 94 -62.92 18.87 -60.07
C LEU A 94 -63.03 20.22 -60.82
N GLN A 95 -62.83 20.18 -62.15
CA GLN A 95 -62.84 21.33 -63.00
C GLN A 95 -64.25 21.56 -63.60
N LYS A 96 -64.50 22.79 -64.13
CA LYS A 96 -65.75 23.16 -64.72
C LYS A 96 -66.16 22.34 -65.98
N ASN A 97 -65.18 21.73 -66.64
CA ASN A 97 -65.37 20.83 -67.76
C ASN A 97 -65.70 19.38 -67.36
N ASN A 98 -65.94 19.14 -66.07
CA ASN A 98 -66.23 17.81 -65.48
C ASN A 98 -65.00 16.86 -65.48
N GLU A 99 -63.78 17.36 -65.59
CA GLU A 99 -62.53 16.60 -65.44
C GLU A 99 -61.99 16.72 -64.01
N VAL A 100 -61.38 15.67 -63.53
CA VAL A 100 -60.68 15.66 -62.22
C VAL A 100 -59.19 15.76 -62.49
N ILE A 101 -58.56 16.81 -62.01
CA ILE A 101 -57.14 16.99 -62.08
C ILE A 101 -56.54 16.40 -60.78
N CYS A 102 -55.53 15.51 -60.92
CA CYS A 102 -54.80 14.87 -59.83
C CYS A 102 -53.31 15.28 -59.85
N VAL A 103 -52.85 15.74 -58.75
CA VAL A 103 -51.39 15.96 -58.49
C VAL A 103 -50.90 14.88 -57.49
N ILE A 104 -49.81 14.22 -57.85
CA ILE A 104 -49.32 13.04 -57.16
C ILE A 104 -47.85 13.28 -56.80
N VAL A 105 -47.53 13.16 -55.49
CA VAL A 105 -46.19 13.35 -54.96
C VAL A 105 -45.75 12.03 -54.30
N PRO A 106 -44.60 11.39 -54.70
CA PRO A 106 -44.11 10.18 -54.11
C PRO A 106 -43.52 10.47 -52.73
N MET A 107 -43.82 9.60 -51.76
CA MET A 107 -43.47 9.75 -50.33
C MET A 107 -42.26 8.87 -49.86
N ARG A 108 -41.47 8.32 -50.78
CA ARG A 108 -40.37 7.39 -50.48
C ARG A 108 -39.39 7.92 -49.43
N ASN A 109 -39.04 9.20 -49.47
CA ASN A 109 -38.06 9.79 -48.55
C ASN A 109 -38.62 10.10 -47.16
N ARG A 110 -39.93 10.29 -47.04
CA ARG A 110 -40.58 10.65 -45.78
C ARG A 110 -40.59 9.46 -44.80
N ASN A 111 -40.96 8.28 -45.25
CA ASN A 111 -41.00 7.08 -44.42
C ASN A 111 -39.61 6.72 -43.89
N ALA A 112 -38.56 6.86 -44.71
CA ALA A 112 -37.18 6.63 -44.26
C ALA A 112 -36.76 7.60 -43.17
N LEU A 113 -37.10 8.90 -43.28
CA LEU A 113 -36.79 9.90 -42.24
C LEU A 113 -37.60 9.70 -40.96
N GLU A 114 -38.86 9.27 -41.05
CA GLU A 114 -39.70 8.97 -39.88
C GLU A 114 -39.15 7.76 -39.12
N ASP A 115 -38.71 6.69 -39.81
CA ASP A 115 -38.10 5.51 -39.23
C ASP A 115 -36.75 5.86 -38.55
N GLU A 116 -35.93 6.68 -39.18
CA GLU A 116 -34.67 7.17 -38.62
C GLU A 116 -34.90 7.98 -37.32
N LEU A 117 -35.89 8.87 -37.32
CA LEU A 117 -36.27 9.68 -36.16
C LEU A 117 -36.78 8.83 -34.99
N ILE A 118 -37.60 7.81 -35.28
CA ILE A 118 -38.12 6.87 -34.28
C ILE A 118 -36.94 6.06 -33.66
N ASN A 119 -36.01 5.59 -34.49
CA ASN A 119 -34.87 4.84 -34.02
C ASN A 119 -33.91 5.72 -33.20
N ALA A 120 -33.63 6.95 -33.66
CA ALA A 120 -32.81 7.91 -32.91
C ALA A 120 -33.43 8.26 -31.54
N ARG A 121 -34.74 8.42 -31.48
CA ARG A 121 -35.47 8.67 -30.24
C ARG A 121 -35.36 7.48 -29.27
N LYS A 122 -35.57 6.25 -29.74
CA LYS A 122 -35.47 5.04 -28.91
C LYS A 122 -34.08 4.88 -28.34
N THR A 123 -33.04 5.12 -29.16
CA THR A 123 -31.65 5.04 -28.67
C THR A 123 -31.31 6.12 -27.64
N ALA A 124 -31.83 7.34 -27.85
CA ALA A 124 -31.65 8.44 -26.88
C ALA A 124 -32.37 8.17 -25.54
N GLU A 125 -33.60 7.64 -25.60
CA GLU A 125 -34.36 7.25 -24.40
C GLU A 125 -33.65 6.14 -23.62
N ALA A 126 -33.12 5.12 -24.31
CA ALA A 126 -32.36 4.04 -23.68
C ALA A 126 -31.07 4.56 -23.01
N ALA A 127 -30.29 5.40 -23.71
CA ALA A 127 -29.09 6.02 -23.18
C ALA A 127 -29.37 6.94 -21.96
N TYR A 128 -30.50 7.63 -21.98
CA TYR A 128 -30.93 8.45 -20.85
C TYR A 128 -31.22 7.60 -19.61
N HIS A 129 -31.93 6.51 -19.74
CA HIS A 129 -32.22 5.58 -18.62
C HIS A 129 -30.93 4.91 -18.05
N GLU A 130 -30.02 4.52 -18.93
CA GLU A 130 -28.74 3.98 -18.52
C GLU A 130 -27.91 5.00 -17.71
N LYS A 131 -27.87 6.24 -18.21
CA LYS A 131 -27.20 7.34 -17.49
C LYS A 131 -27.84 7.61 -16.13
N GLU A 132 -29.15 7.62 -16.02
CA GLU A 132 -29.88 7.86 -14.77
C GLU A 132 -29.56 6.76 -13.75
N LYS A 133 -29.53 5.49 -14.18
CA LYS A 133 -29.15 4.35 -13.34
C LYS A 133 -27.69 4.48 -12.87
N ALA A 134 -26.75 4.81 -13.76
CA ALA A 134 -25.35 5.00 -13.42
C ALA A 134 -25.14 6.15 -12.43
N LEU A 135 -25.91 7.23 -12.54
CA LEU A 135 -25.86 8.34 -11.57
C LEU A 135 -26.30 7.91 -10.17
N LEU A 136 -27.37 7.12 -10.06
CA LEU A 136 -27.83 6.58 -8.76
C LEU A 136 -26.80 5.63 -8.14
N GLU A 137 -26.20 4.75 -8.94
CA GLU A 137 -25.14 3.86 -8.47
C GLU A 137 -23.91 4.65 -8.00
N LEU A 138 -23.52 5.69 -8.74
CA LEU A 138 -22.41 6.57 -8.36
C LEU A 138 -22.68 7.29 -7.04
N GLU A 139 -23.88 7.80 -6.81
CA GLU A 139 -24.27 8.47 -5.57
C GLU A 139 -24.15 7.54 -4.36
N VAL A 140 -24.59 6.29 -4.49
CA VAL A 140 -24.46 5.27 -3.44
C VAL A 140 -22.98 4.98 -3.13
N VAL A 141 -22.14 4.83 -4.16
CA VAL A 141 -20.71 4.58 -4.01
C VAL A 141 -20.01 5.77 -3.36
N LEU A 142 -20.32 7.00 -3.77
CA LEU A 142 -19.77 8.22 -3.17
C LEU A 142 -20.10 8.30 -1.69
N LYS A 143 -21.35 8.08 -1.31
CA LYS A 143 -21.76 8.09 0.12
C LYS A 143 -21.05 7.01 0.94
N SER A 144 -20.88 5.81 0.36
CA SER A 144 -20.11 4.74 1.01
C SER A 144 -18.63 5.09 1.17
N LEU A 145 -18.04 5.76 0.16
CA LEU A 145 -16.65 6.20 0.19
C LEU A 145 -16.41 7.28 1.25
N GLU A 146 -17.32 8.26 1.33
CA GLU A 146 -17.27 9.31 2.36
C GLU A 146 -17.34 8.71 3.78
N GLY A 147 -18.22 7.71 3.99
CA GLY A 147 -18.29 7.00 5.28
C GLY A 147 -16.97 6.29 5.63
N LYS A 148 -16.39 5.55 4.66
CA LYS A 148 -15.09 4.88 4.87
C LYS A 148 -13.94 5.86 5.09
N GLN A 149 -13.96 7.00 4.42
CA GLN A 149 -12.95 8.04 4.62
C GLN A 149 -13.02 8.60 6.05
N GLN A 150 -14.23 8.83 6.56
CA GLN A 150 -14.41 9.31 7.92
C GLN A 150 -13.94 8.28 8.96
N GLU A 151 -14.31 6.99 8.81
CA GLU A 151 -13.83 5.90 9.67
C GLU A 151 -12.29 5.80 9.68
N LEU A 152 -11.66 5.94 8.49
CA LEU A 152 -10.20 5.91 8.37
C LEU A 152 -9.54 7.10 9.06
N LEU A 153 -10.13 8.29 8.97
CA LEU A 153 -9.62 9.48 9.66
C LEU A 153 -9.67 9.31 11.18
N GLU A 154 -10.78 8.78 11.71
CA GLU A 154 -10.94 8.51 13.15
C GLU A 154 -9.96 7.44 13.63
N ALA A 155 -9.81 6.35 12.89
CA ALA A 155 -8.83 5.30 13.18
C ALA A 155 -7.38 5.83 13.18
N ASN A 156 -7.04 6.68 12.21
CA ASN A 156 -5.72 7.31 12.14
C ASN A 156 -5.46 8.25 13.33
N GLN A 157 -6.46 9.02 13.78
CA GLN A 157 -6.32 9.88 14.96
C GLN A 157 -6.10 9.05 16.24
N ILE A 158 -6.85 7.97 16.41
CA ILE A 158 -6.68 7.05 17.55
C ILE A 158 -5.29 6.42 17.52
N ASN A 159 -4.85 5.92 16.35
CA ASN A 159 -3.53 5.31 16.19
C ASN A 159 -2.39 6.33 16.46
N ALA A 160 -2.53 7.56 15.98
CA ALA A 160 -1.55 8.61 16.22
C ALA A 160 -1.43 8.94 17.72
N LYS A 161 -2.55 9.02 18.44
CA LYS A 161 -2.55 9.21 19.88
C LYS A 161 -1.90 8.03 20.61
N PHE A 162 -2.31 6.80 20.28
CA PHE A 162 -1.74 5.59 20.88
C PHE A 162 -0.22 5.50 20.67
N LYS A 163 0.24 5.81 19.43
CA LYS A 163 1.68 5.85 19.13
C LYS A 163 2.43 6.86 20.00
N LEU A 164 1.89 8.08 20.13
CA LEU A 164 2.51 9.12 20.95
C LEU A 164 2.59 8.73 22.44
N ASP A 165 1.52 8.14 22.96
CA ASP A 165 1.49 7.70 24.36
C ASP A 165 2.48 6.54 24.58
N THR A 166 2.54 5.57 23.67
CA THR A 166 3.53 4.47 23.72
C THR A 166 4.97 4.98 23.62
N GLU A 167 5.25 5.95 22.74
CA GLU A 167 6.58 6.56 22.63
C GLU A 167 7.00 7.25 23.94
N ARG A 168 6.07 7.92 24.62
CA ARG A 168 6.35 8.54 25.93
C ARG A 168 6.67 7.52 27.01
N GLU A 169 5.91 6.41 27.06
CA GLU A 169 6.16 5.33 28.01
C GLU A 169 7.51 4.65 27.77
N LEU A 170 7.84 4.39 26.50
CA LEU A 170 9.13 3.84 26.13
C LEU A 170 10.30 4.79 26.46
N GLN A 171 10.13 6.09 26.28
CA GLN A 171 11.12 7.09 26.64
C GLN A 171 11.36 7.13 28.19
N LEU A 172 10.29 6.98 28.95
CA LEU A 172 10.40 6.88 30.43
C LEU A 172 11.14 5.58 30.82
N ALA A 173 10.77 4.45 30.22
CA ALA A 173 11.44 3.17 30.47
C ALA A 173 12.93 3.22 30.11
N LYS A 174 13.30 3.87 28.98
CA LYS A 174 14.69 4.13 28.61
C LYS A 174 15.43 4.93 29.69
N THR A 175 14.82 6.00 30.18
CA THR A 175 15.44 6.83 31.25
C THR A 175 15.67 6.00 32.52
N ILE A 176 14.74 5.11 32.88
CA ILE A 176 14.89 4.21 34.03
C ILE A 176 16.05 3.26 33.81
N GLN A 177 16.14 2.62 32.62
CA GLN A 177 17.23 1.69 32.29
C GLN A 177 18.58 2.40 32.30
N GLU A 178 18.72 3.56 31.68
CA GLU A 178 19.97 4.36 31.69
C GLU A 178 20.36 4.82 33.09
N THR A 179 19.39 5.14 33.94
CA THR A 179 19.63 5.54 35.34
C THR A 179 20.18 4.37 36.20
N ALA A 180 19.83 3.13 35.84
CA ALA A 180 20.31 1.94 36.48
C ALA A 180 21.78 1.58 36.16
N LEU A 181 22.32 2.15 35.06
CA LEU A 181 23.71 1.98 34.67
C LEU A 181 24.67 2.68 35.67
N THR A 182 25.80 2.04 35.98
CA THR A 182 26.79 2.62 36.87
C THR A 182 27.60 3.74 36.20
N LYS A 183 27.98 4.75 37.00
CA LYS A 183 28.77 5.87 36.50
C LYS A 183 30.26 5.51 36.46
N ASN A 184 30.99 6.10 35.51
CA ASN A 184 32.45 5.91 35.39
C ASN A 184 33.18 6.07 36.73
N ILE A 185 34.16 5.19 36.96
CA ILE A 185 35.06 5.28 38.12
C ILE A 185 36.44 5.76 37.65
N VAL A 186 36.93 6.80 38.27
CA VAL A 186 38.28 7.31 38.02
C VAL A 186 38.94 7.63 39.35
N ASN A 187 39.94 6.81 39.73
CA ASN A 187 40.76 7.03 40.92
C ASN A 187 42.22 6.60 40.66
N ASP A 188 43.07 6.70 41.67
CA ASP A 188 44.50 6.39 41.55
C ASP A 188 44.80 4.91 41.26
N ASN A 189 43.90 4.00 41.60
CA ASN A 189 44.11 2.56 41.45
C ASN A 189 43.57 2.01 40.13
N ILE A 190 42.43 2.57 39.67
CA ILE A 190 41.71 2.05 38.51
C ILE A 190 40.91 3.16 37.84
N LYS A 191 40.81 3.08 36.50
CA LYS A 191 39.86 3.88 35.68
C LYS A 191 38.92 2.92 34.94
N ILE A 192 37.62 3.13 35.05
CA ILE A 192 36.58 2.34 34.39
C ILE A 192 35.69 3.31 33.64
N LEU A 193 35.67 3.20 32.30
CA LEU A 193 34.87 4.06 31.41
C LEU A 193 33.97 3.16 30.60
N ALA A 194 32.67 3.46 30.53
CA ALA A 194 31.72 2.71 29.77
C ALA A 194 31.14 3.54 28.61
N TYR A 195 30.76 2.87 27.54
CA TYR A 195 29.92 3.37 26.44
C TYR A 195 28.71 2.45 26.35
N TYR A 196 27.55 3.07 26.09
CA TYR A 196 26.29 2.37 25.96
C TYR A 196 25.41 3.06 24.97
N HIS A 197 24.91 2.32 23.98
CA HIS A 197 23.99 2.80 22.96
C HIS A 197 22.97 1.71 22.63
N ALA A 198 21.69 2.00 22.91
CA ALA A 198 20.60 1.11 22.58
C ALA A 198 20.20 1.28 21.10
N SER A 199 20.11 0.19 20.37
CA SER A 199 19.69 0.16 18.95
C SER A 199 18.24 0.59 18.75
N LYS A 200 17.41 0.37 19.78
CA LYS A 200 15.99 0.78 19.86
C LYS A 200 15.76 1.63 21.10
N SER A 201 14.50 1.80 21.47
CA SER A 201 14.16 2.56 22.67
C SER A 201 14.72 1.94 23.96
N LEU A 202 14.81 0.61 24.00
CA LEU A 202 15.33 -0.17 25.13
C LEU A 202 16.33 -1.21 24.62
N SER A 203 17.31 -1.56 25.45
CA SER A 203 18.41 -2.46 25.13
C SER A 203 18.34 -3.79 25.88
N GLY A 204 18.81 -4.85 25.21
CA GLY A 204 19.12 -6.14 25.82
C GLY A 204 20.45 -6.16 26.56
N ASP A 205 21.35 -5.20 26.29
CA ASP A 205 22.63 -5.04 26.98
C ASP A 205 22.48 -4.36 28.33
N ILE A 206 23.27 -4.76 29.30
CA ILE A 206 23.38 -4.06 30.57
C ILE A 206 24.75 -4.28 31.21
N TYR A 207 25.24 -3.28 31.87
CA TYR A 207 26.50 -3.38 32.62
C TYR A 207 26.39 -2.79 34.03
N GLY A 208 27.30 -3.26 34.87
CA GLY A 208 27.51 -2.68 36.21
C GLY A 208 28.93 -2.83 36.68
N PHE A 209 29.44 -1.85 37.43
CA PHE A 209 30.69 -1.96 38.11
C PHE A 209 30.63 -1.32 39.51
N TYR A 210 31.09 -2.06 40.49
CA TYR A 210 30.91 -1.76 41.92
C TYR A 210 32.23 -1.88 42.66
N GLN A 211 32.47 -0.97 43.57
CA GLN A 211 33.58 -1.11 44.52
C GLN A 211 33.12 -2.03 45.66
N ILE A 212 33.71 -3.25 45.73
CA ILE A 212 33.39 -4.26 46.74
C ILE A 212 34.13 -3.95 48.03
N ALA A 213 35.38 -3.50 47.92
CA ALA A 213 36.23 -3.09 49.05
C ALA A 213 37.14 -1.94 48.58
N SER A 214 37.96 -1.36 49.47
CA SER A 214 38.83 -0.23 49.16
C SER A 214 39.71 -0.40 47.92
N GLN A 215 40.08 -1.64 47.58
CA GLN A 215 40.97 -2.00 46.47
C GLN A 215 40.40 -3.16 45.62
N LYS A 216 39.15 -3.53 45.81
CA LYS A 216 38.49 -4.61 45.05
C LYS A 216 37.25 -4.11 44.33
N TYR A 217 37.14 -4.42 43.03
CA TYR A 217 36.08 -3.99 42.13
C TYR A 217 35.45 -5.21 41.44
N GLY A 218 34.12 -5.20 41.30
CA GLY A 218 33.38 -6.17 40.49
C GLY A 218 32.81 -5.48 39.25
N ILE A 219 33.03 -6.03 38.08
CA ILE A 219 32.59 -5.49 36.79
C ILE A 219 31.86 -6.59 36.04
N ILE A 220 30.65 -6.33 35.61
CA ILE A 220 29.80 -7.26 34.85
C ILE A 220 29.26 -6.62 33.61
N LEU A 221 29.21 -7.38 32.52
CA LEU A 221 28.58 -7.02 31.27
C LEU A 221 27.71 -8.22 30.85
N LEU A 222 26.44 -7.95 30.52
CA LEU A 222 25.46 -8.95 30.11
C LEU A 222 24.79 -8.50 28.84
N ASP A 223 24.45 -9.49 28.02
CA ASP A 223 23.63 -9.30 26.80
C ASP A 223 22.57 -10.40 26.76
N VAL A 224 21.32 -10.01 26.83
CA VAL A 224 20.14 -10.89 26.76
C VAL A 224 19.69 -11.06 25.33
N MET A 225 19.58 -12.31 24.89
CA MET A 225 19.09 -12.65 23.53
C MET A 225 17.92 -11.81 23.08
N GLY A 226 18.07 -11.14 21.92
CA GLY A 226 17.06 -10.30 21.31
C GLY A 226 17.09 -8.86 21.83
N HIS A 227 16.26 -8.02 21.27
CA HIS A 227 16.25 -6.58 21.55
C HIS A 227 14.82 -6.08 21.79
N GLY A 228 14.68 -4.98 22.54
CA GLY A 228 13.43 -4.32 22.81
C GLY A 228 12.89 -4.56 24.21
N ILE A 229 11.56 -4.51 24.38
CA ILE A 229 10.93 -4.48 25.70
C ILE A 229 11.20 -5.75 26.51
N SER A 230 11.09 -6.94 25.89
CA SER A 230 11.25 -8.23 26.59
C SER A 230 12.66 -8.40 27.16
N SER A 231 13.70 -8.21 26.33
CA SER A 231 15.09 -8.29 26.76
C SER A 231 15.43 -7.23 27.81
N ALA A 232 14.91 -6.00 27.65
CA ALA A 232 15.10 -4.93 28.61
C ALA A 232 14.47 -5.21 29.98
N LEU A 233 13.32 -5.85 30.05
CA LEU A 233 12.71 -6.26 31.33
C LEU A 233 13.54 -7.33 32.02
N ILE A 234 14.09 -8.28 31.26
CA ILE A 234 14.98 -9.32 31.80
C ILE A 234 16.28 -8.68 32.30
N THR A 235 16.92 -7.80 31.51
CA THR A 235 18.16 -7.12 31.91
C THR A 235 17.97 -6.30 33.18
N MET A 236 16.86 -5.58 33.33
CA MET A 236 16.57 -4.80 34.54
C MET A 236 16.36 -5.70 35.78
N SER A 237 15.75 -6.87 35.62
CA SER A 237 15.59 -7.82 36.75
C SER A 237 16.94 -8.43 37.15
N LEU A 238 17.76 -8.84 36.18
CA LEU A 238 19.12 -9.32 36.41
C LEU A 238 20.01 -8.26 37.06
N GLN A 239 19.85 -6.98 36.61
CA GLN A 239 20.60 -5.85 37.15
C GLN A 239 20.38 -5.66 38.64
N SER A 240 19.14 -5.71 39.10
CA SER A 240 18.83 -5.62 40.54
C SER A 240 19.47 -6.75 41.34
N LEU A 241 19.50 -7.98 40.79
CA LEU A 241 20.08 -9.14 41.42
C LEU A 241 21.60 -9.04 41.48
N PHE A 242 22.29 -8.80 40.35
CA PHE A 242 23.76 -8.74 40.35
C PHE A 242 24.30 -7.54 41.15
N GLN A 243 23.62 -6.39 41.12
CA GLN A 243 23.99 -5.25 41.95
C GLN A 243 24.05 -5.61 43.42
N LYS A 244 23.02 -6.30 43.92
CA LYS A 244 22.97 -6.76 45.32
C LYS A 244 24.09 -7.71 45.63
N LEU A 245 24.26 -8.77 44.81
CA LEU A 245 25.25 -9.82 45.06
C LEU A 245 26.68 -9.29 45.00
N ILE A 246 27.03 -8.53 43.98
CA ILE A 246 28.36 -7.95 43.77
C ILE A 246 28.71 -6.96 44.89
N SER A 247 27.79 -6.08 45.26
CA SER A 247 28.01 -5.10 46.34
C SER A 247 28.22 -5.77 47.71
N GLN A 248 27.69 -6.97 47.91
CA GLN A 248 27.90 -7.78 49.09
C GLN A 248 29.21 -8.57 49.05
N GLY A 249 29.95 -8.54 47.97
CA GLY A 249 31.20 -9.26 47.79
C GLY A 249 31.05 -10.78 47.70
N VAL A 250 29.90 -11.23 47.16
CA VAL A 250 29.65 -12.66 46.89
C VAL A 250 30.67 -13.18 45.88
N ALA A 251 31.11 -14.42 46.02
CA ALA A 251 32.10 -15.03 45.12
C ALA A 251 31.58 -15.07 43.66
N PRO A 252 32.46 -14.89 42.66
CA PRO A 252 32.07 -14.82 41.24
C PRO A 252 31.22 -15.99 40.77
N GLU A 253 31.58 -17.21 41.16
CA GLU A 253 30.87 -18.44 40.81
C GLU A 253 29.42 -18.44 41.34
N MET A 254 29.25 -17.95 42.57
CA MET A 254 27.92 -17.85 43.18
C MET A 254 27.09 -16.75 42.52
N VAL A 255 27.69 -15.60 42.15
CA VAL A 255 26.99 -14.54 41.42
C VAL A 255 26.44 -15.08 40.10
N MET A 256 27.28 -15.75 39.30
CA MET A 256 26.86 -16.31 38.02
C MET A 256 25.83 -17.44 38.20
N GLY A 257 25.99 -18.29 39.23
CA GLY A 257 25.02 -19.34 39.56
C GLY A 257 23.64 -18.80 39.93
N GLU A 258 23.56 -17.75 40.74
CA GLU A 258 22.31 -17.12 41.14
C GLU A 258 21.61 -16.45 39.95
N LEU A 259 22.35 -15.82 39.01
CA LEU A 259 21.81 -15.25 37.79
C LEU A 259 21.25 -16.33 36.84
N ASP A 260 21.99 -17.45 36.71
CA ASP A 260 21.56 -18.61 35.92
C ASP A 260 20.26 -19.22 36.47
N GLN A 261 20.27 -19.50 37.78
CA GLN A 261 19.08 -20.03 38.44
C GLN A 261 17.88 -19.12 38.32
N TYR A 262 18.07 -17.80 38.46
CA TYR A 262 17.02 -16.82 38.33
C TYR A 262 16.38 -16.84 36.91
N LEU A 263 17.19 -16.98 35.86
CA LEU A 263 16.67 -17.11 34.49
C LEU A 263 15.84 -18.38 34.30
N HIS A 264 16.33 -19.53 34.85
CA HIS A 264 15.56 -20.78 34.78
C HIS A 264 14.24 -20.69 35.54
N GLU A 265 14.22 -20.06 36.72
CA GLU A 265 13.01 -19.85 37.50
C GLU A 265 12.01 -18.92 36.77
N LEU A 266 12.50 -17.85 36.11
CA LEU A 266 11.68 -16.88 35.38
C LEU A 266 10.91 -17.52 34.22
N PHE A 267 11.51 -18.53 33.56
CA PHE A 267 10.91 -19.17 32.38
C PHE A 267 10.40 -20.59 32.63
N LYS A 268 10.41 -21.08 33.87
CA LYS A 268 10.04 -22.45 34.23
C LYS A 268 8.67 -22.89 33.72
N ASP A 269 7.68 -21.99 33.77
CA ASP A 269 6.30 -22.28 33.41
C ASP A 269 5.94 -21.84 31.96
N ASN A 270 6.88 -21.22 31.22
CA ASN A 270 6.64 -20.70 29.89
C ASN A 270 7.80 -20.94 28.92
N GLN A 271 7.89 -22.14 28.37
CA GLN A 271 8.95 -22.53 27.45
C GLN A 271 8.96 -21.70 26.13
N ASN A 272 7.86 -21.06 25.76
CA ASN A 272 7.79 -20.18 24.57
C ASN A 272 8.44 -18.81 24.78
N ALA A 273 8.72 -18.45 26.04
CA ALA A 273 9.37 -17.18 26.43
C ALA A 273 10.83 -17.38 26.84
N TRP A 274 11.40 -18.55 26.53
CA TRP A 274 12.76 -18.87 26.92
C TRP A 274 13.78 -17.91 26.28
N HIS A 275 14.64 -17.37 27.15
CA HIS A 275 15.74 -16.49 26.77
C HIS A 275 17.01 -16.95 27.47
N TYR A 276 18.13 -16.82 26.80
CA TYR A 276 19.45 -16.97 27.40
C TYR A 276 20.17 -15.63 27.45
N CYS A 277 21.20 -15.56 28.27
CA CYS A 277 21.98 -14.35 28.43
C CYS A 277 23.48 -14.69 28.36
N THR A 278 24.21 -13.97 27.50
CA THR A 278 25.66 -14.01 27.56
C THR A 278 26.15 -13.07 28.66
N ALA A 279 27.17 -13.46 29.40
CA ALA A 279 27.67 -12.67 30.52
C ALA A 279 29.18 -12.80 30.70
N ILE A 280 29.85 -11.71 31.03
CA ILE A 280 31.22 -11.73 31.52
C ILE A 280 31.29 -10.94 32.82
N TYR A 281 31.83 -11.59 33.84
CA TYR A 281 32.01 -11.01 35.17
C TYR A 281 33.48 -11.07 35.59
N LEU A 282 33.98 -9.92 36.04
CA LEU A 282 35.38 -9.74 36.51
C LEU A 282 35.38 -9.26 37.94
N THR A 283 36.28 -9.79 38.75
CA THR A 283 36.72 -9.15 39.98
C THR A 283 38.20 -8.73 39.89
N ILE A 284 38.47 -7.46 40.16
CA ILE A 284 39.81 -6.87 40.08
C ILE A 284 40.24 -6.49 41.50
N ASP A 285 41.31 -7.10 41.99
CA ASP A 285 41.96 -6.70 43.24
C ASP A 285 43.26 -5.93 42.93
N THR A 286 43.24 -4.62 43.16
CA THR A 286 44.37 -3.74 42.84
C THR A 286 45.51 -3.85 43.82
N ARG A 287 45.28 -4.44 44.99
CA ARG A 287 46.32 -4.72 45.98
C ARG A 287 47.20 -5.92 45.60
N THR A 288 46.53 -7.03 45.21
CA THR A 288 47.23 -8.26 44.79
C THR A 288 47.60 -8.26 43.31
N LYS A 289 47.10 -7.27 42.54
CA LYS A 289 47.23 -7.17 41.09
C LYS A 289 46.72 -8.42 40.38
N THR A 290 45.53 -8.84 40.75
CA THR A 290 44.87 -10.01 40.18
C THR A 290 43.52 -9.63 39.53
N VAL A 291 43.23 -10.27 38.40
CA VAL A 291 41.92 -10.27 37.76
C VAL A 291 41.41 -11.71 37.80
N GLU A 292 40.28 -11.90 38.40
CA GLU A 292 39.53 -13.15 38.37
C GLU A 292 38.32 -12.96 37.49
N TYR A 293 38.05 -13.90 36.55
CA TYR A 293 36.93 -13.74 35.60
C TYR A 293 36.16 -15.04 35.35
N ILE A 294 34.89 -14.89 35.02
CA ILE A 294 34.02 -15.91 34.46
C ILE A 294 33.43 -15.32 33.19
N ASN A 295 33.54 -16.06 32.07
CA ASN A 295 32.91 -15.73 30.79
C ASN A 295 31.90 -16.83 30.45
N ALA A 296 30.62 -16.52 30.51
CA ALA A 296 29.49 -17.38 30.19
C ALA A 296 28.99 -17.09 28.76
N GLY A 297 29.75 -17.56 27.76
CA GLY A 297 29.39 -17.45 26.34
C GLY A 297 29.41 -16.03 25.76
N HIS A 298 29.97 -15.06 26.48
CA HIS A 298 30.09 -13.66 26.03
C HIS A 298 31.30 -13.47 25.09
N PRO A 299 31.30 -12.48 24.17
CA PRO A 299 32.49 -12.18 23.38
C PRO A 299 33.74 -12.07 24.24
N PRO A 300 34.90 -12.61 23.76
CA PRO A 300 36.12 -12.60 24.55
C PRO A 300 36.59 -11.18 24.85
N ALA A 301 36.75 -10.83 26.13
CA ALA A 301 37.35 -9.54 26.48
C ALA A 301 38.86 -9.54 26.16
N ILE A 302 39.36 -8.37 25.75
CA ILE A 302 40.77 -8.19 25.40
C ILE A 302 41.52 -7.56 26.57
N LEU A 303 42.49 -8.26 27.11
CA LEU A 303 43.46 -7.71 28.06
C LEU A 303 44.72 -7.29 27.28
N GLN A 304 45.17 -6.06 27.47
CA GLN A 304 46.39 -5.51 26.87
C GLN A 304 47.35 -5.02 27.94
N GLU A 305 48.54 -5.60 28.01
CA GLU A 305 49.61 -5.17 28.90
C GLU A 305 50.28 -3.87 28.38
N GLU A 306 51.00 -3.17 29.26
CA GLU A 306 51.71 -1.92 28.90
C GLU A 306 52.74 -2.10 27.76
N ASN A 307 53.32 -3.31 27.63
CA ASN A 307 54.25 -3.67 26.56
C ASN A 307 53.54 -3.98 25.20
N GLY A 308 52.18 -3.89 25.16
CA GLY A 308 51.37 -4.18 23.97
C GLY A 308 50.98 -5.66 23.80
N THR A 309 51.42 -6.57 24.69
CA THR A 309 51.00 -7.97 24.66
C THR A 309 49.50 -8.07 24.93
N GLN A 310 48.77 -8.79 24.08
CA GLN A 310 47.32 -9.00 24.21
C GLN A 310 46.98 -10.44 24.57
N ARG A 311 45.95 -10.64 25.39
CA ARG A 311 45.37 -11.93 25.77
C ARG A 311 43.85 -11.80 25.76
N GLU A 312 43.16 -12.88 25.50
CA GLU A 312 41.70 -12.92 25.51
C GLU A 312 41.15 -13.68 26.70
N PHE A 313 40.04 -13.19 27.25
CA PHE A 313 39.26 -13.87 28.29
C PHE A 313 38.21 -14.76 27.64
N LEU A 314 38.65 -15.95 27.20
CA LEU A 314 37.81 -16.93 26.54
C LEU A 314 36.68 -17.44 27.44
N ALA A 315 35.57 -17.90 26.81
CA ALA A 315 34.47 -18.51 27.55
C ALA A 315 34.92 -19.66 28.45
N THR A 316 34.45 -19.63 29.69
CA THR A 316 34.68 -20.66 30.72
C THR A 316 33.47 -21.52 30.99
N SER A 317 32.29 -21.04 30.56
CA SER A 317 30.98 -21.66 30.77
C SER A 317 30.04 -21.33 29.59
N PRO A 318 28.98 -22.10 29.35
CA PRO A 318 27.95 -21.74 28.39
C PRO A 318 27.15 -20.52 28.85
N PRO A 319 26.38 -19.88 27.98
CA PRO A 319 25.52 -18.76 28.35
C PRO A 319 24.53 -19.11 29.45
N LEU A 320 24.19 -18.13 30.29
CA LEU A 320 23.22 -18.27 31.39
C LEU A 320 21.83 -18.64 30.83
N GLY A 321 21.10 -19.50 31.53
CA GLY A 321 19.75 -19.94 31.16
C GLY A 321 19.72 -21.00 30.05
N THR A 322 20.90 -21.51 29.59
CA THR A 322 20.93 -22.54 28.52
C THR A 322 20.78 -23.97 29.04
N PHE A 323 21.44 -24.30 30.15
CA PHE A 323 21.40 -25.64 30.73
C PHE A 323 21.20 -25.56 32.24
N GLU A 324 20.38 -26.44 32.79
CA GLU A 324 20.20 -26.51 34.24
C GLU A 324 21.43 -27.12 34.96
N ASN A 325 21.66 -26.69 36.19
CA ASN A 325 22.69 -27.22 37.07
C ASN A 325 24.14 -27.05 36.58
N ILE A 326 24.45 -25.95 35.91
CA ILE A 326 25.82 -25.62 35.51
C ILE A 326 26.61 -25.19 36.74
N SER A 327 27.86 -25.65 36.81
CA SER A 327 28.84 -25.10 37.75
C SER A 327 29.73 -24.10 37.03
N PHE A 328 29.76 -22.88 37.52
CA PHE A 328 30.64 -21.83 37.01
C PHE A 328 32.01 -21.94 37.67
N THR A 329 33.08 -21.75 36.89
CA THR A 329 34.46 -21.78 37.36
C THR A 329 35.18 -20.52 36.91
N SER A 330 35.84 -19.87 37.86
CA SER A 330 36.65 -18.68 37.60
C SER A 330 38.05 -19.01 37.13
N ARG A 331 38.66 -18.08 36.39
CA ARG A 331 40.08 -18.07 36.03
C ARG A 331 40.72 -16.82 36.57
N THR A 332 41.91 -16.98 37.19
CA THR A 332 42.67 -15.87 37.76
C THR A 332 43.94 -15.59 36.96
N LEU A 333 44.17 -14.33 36.69
CA LEU A 333 45.38 -13.84 36.02
C LEU A 333 46.03 -12.73 36.84
N HIS A 334 47.37 -12.65 36.80
CA HIS A 334 48.10 -11.49 37.32
C HIS A 334 48.28 -10.45 36.22
N TYR A 335 48.19 -9.19 36.57
CA TYR A 335 48.42 -8.08 35.68
C TYR A 335 49.57 -7.17 36.18
N THR A 336 50.10 -6.37 35.26
CA THR A 336 51.08 -5.34 35.52
C THR A 336 50.43 -3.97 35.54
N ARG A 337 51.13 -2.97 36.10
CA ARG A 337 50.64 -1.59 36.07
C ARG A 337 50.47 -1.12 34.60
N GLY A 338 49.45 -0.32 34.31
CA GLY A 338 49.15 0.16 32.93
C GLY A 338 48.42 -0.85 32.08
N THR A 339 48.10 -2.04 32.62
CA THR A 339 47.26 -3.02 31.88
C THR A 339 45.87 -2.48 31.66
N ARG A 340 45.34 -2.70 30.44
CA ARG A 340 43.98 -2.33 30.02
C ARG A 340 43.14 -3.57 29.73
N ILE A 341 41.84 -3.47 29.95
CA ILE A 341 40.87 -4.49 29.57
C ILE A 341 39.74 -3.81 28.79
N LEU A 342 39.36 -4.41 27.68
CA LEU A 342 38.19 -4.04 26.88
C LEU A 342 37.18 -5.20 26.93
N LEU A 343 36.01 -4.92 27.53
CA LEU A 343 34.82 -5.78 27.45
C LEU A 343 33.87 -5.15 26.42
N TYR A 344 33.16 -5.97 25.64
CA TYR A 344 32.25 -5.46 24.60
C TYR A 344 31.21 -6.51 24.26
N THR A 345 30.01 -6.05 23.83
CA THR A 345 28.94 -6.91 23.35
C THR A 345 29.12 -7.19 21.86
N ASP A 346 28.36 -8.14 21.32
CA ASP A 346 28.41 -8.55 19.91
C ASP A 346 28.07 -7.40 18.95
N GLY A 347 27.12 -6.50 19.27
CA GLY A 347 26.84 -5.31 18.46
C GLY A 347 28.05 -4.38 18.27
N VAL A 348 29.03 -4.42 19.21
CA VAL A 348 30.32 -3.74 19.01
C VAL A 348 31.22 -4.55 18.09
N SER A 349 31.39 -5.87 18.33
CA SER A 349 32.29 -6.71 17.53
C SER A 349 31.82 -6.86 16.08
N GLU A 350 30.53 -6.95 15.83
CA GLU A 350 29.95 -7.05 14.49
C GLU A 350 30.15 -5.77 13.66
N ALA A 351 30.23 -4.61 14.32
CA ALA A 351 30.56 -3.37 13.65
C ALA A 351 32.02 -3.31 13.15
N PHE A 352 32.88 -4.19 13.64
CA PHE A 352 34.30 -4.23 13.28
C PHE A 352 34.66 -5.52 12.53
N GLU A 353 35.61 -5.46 11.59
CA GLU A 353 36.17 -6.67 10.98
C GLU A 353 36.99 -7.46 12.01
N LEU A 354 37.14 -8.76 11.80
CA LEU A 354 37.96 -9.64 12.66
C LEU A 354 39.30 -8.99 12.95
N ASN A 355 39.65 -8.93 14.25
CA ASN A 355 40.91 -8.35 14.80
C ASN A 355 41.03 -6.81 14.76
N SER A 356 40.03 -6.05 14.26
CA SER A 356 40.15 -4.60 14.21
C SER A 356 40.05 -3.94 15.60
N LEU A 357 39.29 -4.51 16.55
CA LEU A 357 39.22 -4.02 17.92
C LEU A 357 40.55 -4.20 18.65
N SER A 358 41.22 -5.36 18.47
CA SER A 358 42.55 -5.62 19.00
C SER A 358 43.59 -4.63 18.46
N SER A 359 43.54 -4.36 17.14
CA SER A 359 44.44 -3.39 16.50
C SER A 359 44.18 -1.96 16.97
N LEU A 360 42.92 -1.55 17.14
CA LEU A 360 42.51 -0.27 17.69
C LEU A 360 43.04 -0.05 19.12
N LEU A 361 42.93 -1.08 19.96
CA LEU A 361 43.44 -1.04 21.32
C LEU A 361 44.97 -0.92 21.30
N GLN A 362 45.63 -1.62 20.37
CA GLN A 362 47.09 -1.55 20.17
C GLN A 362 47.58 -0.17 19.75
N GLU A 363 46.92 0.45 18.77
CA GLU A 363 47.22 1.80 18.27
C GLU A 363 47.03 2.86 19.36
N SER A 364 46.10 2.65 20.25
CA SER A 364 45.79 3.56 21.34
C SER A 364 46.61 3.35 22.63
N LEU A 365 47.59 2.46 22.60
CA LEU A 365 48.39 2.06 23.78
C LEU A 365 48.96 3.26 24.58
N CYS A 366 49.51 4.22 23.87
CA CYS A 366 50.13 5.43 24.47
C CYS A 366 49.15 6.55 24.74
N SER A 367 47.86 6.38 24.40
CA SER A 367 46.83 7.39 24.56
C SER A 367 46.15 7.31 25.92
N PRO A 368 45.70 8.42 26.51
CA PRO A 368 44.84 8.37 27.69
C PRO A 368 43.56 7.55 27.43
N LEU A 369 43.09 6.81 28.45
CA LEU A 369 41.94 5.90 28.34
C LEU A 369 40.69 6.60 27.78
N ALA A 370 40.44 7.87 28.13
CA ALA A 370 39.34 8.64 27.60
C ALA A 370 39.45 8.85 26.09
N LYS A 371 40.64 9.08 25.53
CA LYS A 371 40.84 9.20 24.08
C LYS A 371 40.63 7.86 23.37
N THR A 372 41.05 6.75 23.98
CA THR A 372 40.78 5.41 23.46
C THR A 372 39.27 5.15 23.36
N LYS A 373 38.51 5.51 24.43
CA LYS A 373 37.05 5.46 24.42
C LYS A 373 36.45 6.26 23.26
N ASP A 374 36.83 7.54 23.14
CA ASP A 374 36.34 8.45 22.10
C ASP A 374 36.67 7.94 20.69
N TYR A 375 37.81 7.26 20.54
CA TYR A 375 38.24 6.70 19.26
C TYR A 375 37.37 5.51 18.84
N ILE A 376 37.10 4.57 19.76
CA ILE A 376 36.21 3.43 19.51
C ILE A 376 34.80 3.93 19.24
N GLN A 377 34.30 4.86 20.05
CA GLN A 377 32.95 5.45 19.86
C GLN A 377 32.80 6.09 18.46
N LYS A 378 33.74 6.95 18.04
CA LYS A 378 33.70 7.56 16.70
C LYS A 378 33.80 6.54 15.57
N ALA A 379 34.54 5.46 15.77
CA ALA A 379 34.62 4.40 14.77
C ALA A 379 33.27 3.65 14.61
N LEU A 380 32.53 3.46 15.72
CA LEU A 380 31.16 2.93 15.69
C LEU A 380 30.19 3.88 14.97
N GLU A 381 30.15 5.17 15.36
CA GLU A 381 29.29 6.20 14.79
C GLU A 381 29.53 6.40 13.26
N ASN A 382 30.79 6.34 12.81
CA ASN A 382 31.14 6.48 11.39
C ASN A 382 30.66 5.27 10.56
N LYS A 383 30.58 4.09 11.15
CA LYS A 383 30.12 2.89 10.46
C LYS A 383 28.59 2.84 10.36
N GLU A 384 27.87 3.31 11.37
CA GLU A 384 26.42 3.47 11.32
C GLU A 384 25.97 4.40 10.17
N SER A 385 26.72 5.47 9.88
CA SER A 385 26.41 6.41 8.80
C SER A 385 26.65 5.86 7.39
N ASN A 386 27.53 4.87 7.22
CA ASN A 386 27.92 4.31 5.91
C ASN A 386 27.17 3.02 5.52
N TYR A 387 26.52 2.33 6.45
CA TYR A 387 25.82 1.06 6.24
C TYR A 387 24.38 1.13 6.73
N ILE A 388 23.50 1.75 5.94
CA ILE A 388 22.05 1.90 6.21
C ILE A 388 21.29 0.55 6.38
N LYS A 389 21.95 -0.61 6.35
CA LYS A 389 21.25 -1.90 6.24
C LYS A 389 21.70 -3.06 7.14
N TYR A 390 22.78 -2.99 7.92
CA TYR A 390 23.33 -4.20 8.55
C TYR A 390 23.96 -3.96 9.94
N ASN A 391 23.31 -3.35 10.88
CA ASN A 391 23.52 -3.64 12.31
C ASN A 391 22.65 -2.74 13.19
N ASN A 392 21.51 -3.27 13.54
CA ASN A 392 20.61 -2.67 14.53
C ASN A 392 20.70 -3.48 15.84
N ASP A 393 21.92 -3.75 16.34
CA ASP A 393 22.06 -4.36 17.64
C ASP A 393 22.58 -3.37 18.69
N ASP A 394 22.34 -3.69 19.95
CA ASP A 394 22.73 -2.87 21.07
C ASP A 394 24.26 -2.83 21.19
N GLN A 395 24.84 -1.68 21.50
CA GLN A 395 26.28 -1.50 21.56
C GLN A 395 26.71 -1.11 22.96
N CYS A 396 27.48 -1.96 23.61
CA CYS A 396 28.04 -1.68 24.91
C CYS A 396 29.50 -2.09 24.97
N PHE A 397 30.36 -1.20 25.51
CA PHE A 397 31.72 -1.58 25.85
C PHE A 397 32.20 -0.90 27.14
N ILE A 398 33.11 -1.57 27.84
CA ILE A 398 33.74 -1.07 29.06
C ILE A 398 35.27 -1.12 28.87
N LEU A 399 35.90 0.04 29.04
CA LEU A 399 37.35 0.16 29.09
C LEU A 399 37.83 0.31 30.53
N ILE A 400 38.79 -0.51 30.92
CA ILE A 400 39.40 -0.53 32.25
C ILE A 400 40.90 -0.27 32.11
N GLU A 401 41.46 0.59 32.93
CA GLU A 401 42.91 0.79 33.06
C GLU A 401 43.30 0.62 34.51
N MET A 402 44.26 -0.26 34.82
CA MET A 402 44.74 -0.60 36.16
C MET A 402 46.12 0.03 36.37
N ASN A 403 46.25 0.85 37.43
CA ASN A 403 47.44 1.64 37.73
C ASN A 403 48.45 0.92 38.69
#